data_f9ab1c5131c4079226809c53e1bef1c8
#
_entry.id   f9ab1c5131c4079226809c53e1bef1c8
#
_cell.length_a   1.000
_cell.length_b   1.000
_cell.length_c   1.000
_cell.angle_alpha   90.00
_cell.angle_beta   90.00
_cell.angle_gamma   90.00
#
_symmetry.space_group_name_H-M   'P 1'
#
loop_
_entity.id
_entity.type
_entity.pdbx_description
1 polymer ?
#
loop_
_entity_poly.entity_id
_entity_poly.type
_entity_poly.pdbx_seq_one_letter_code
_entity_poly.pdbx_strand_id
1 'polypeptide(L)'
;PDFTRGDAIPAEAKHDWNLGPTGARGWIYTNRMETSEARQIYVTQVEKGSPAEGVLEKGDVILGIADAPFSHDPRTELGKAIGKAEASDGTLRLIRWREGKTDEAILRLKVLGAYSTTAPFDCPKSRRIFEQGCEMIVRNMKKNSKAENDITRCFNALALLASGREEYLPIVRAQVEKASKFTDPERRTVHSWFYGPSNMLVAEYTLATGDRSFVPDLERMSMEIVRGQSAVGSWGHRFVPEGNGGRLAGYGMINATGLPLTVSLILACEAGVKNPELDTAIAKSLRMIRFYV
;
A
#
# COMPACT_ATOMS: atom_id res chain seq x y z
N PRO A 1 7.99 22.15 -16.85
CA PRO A 1 6.91 23.01 -17.34
C PRO A 1 6.65 24.14 -16.36
N ASP A 2 6.20 25.28 -16.91
CA ASP A 2 5.74 26.43 -16.16
C ASP A 2 4.25 26.69 -16.47
N PHE A 3 3.38 26.17 -15.61
CA PHE A 3 1.93 26.28 -15.81
C PHE A 3 1.42 27.72 -15.73
N THR A 4 2.15 28.63 -15.06
CA THR A 4 1.77 30.04 -14.98
C THR A 4 1.96 30.78 -16.32
N ARG A 5 2.70 30.17 -17.26
CA ARG A 5 2.96 30.64 -18.60
C ARG A 5 2.20 29.88 -19.68
N GLY A 6 1.32 28.97 -19.28
CA GLY A 6 0.46 28.22 -20.19
C GLY A 6 1.00 26.86 -20.63
N ASP A 7 2.07 26.36 -20.03
CA ASP A 7 2.49 24.99 -20.28
C ASP A 7 1.39 24.01 -19.90
N ALA A 8 1.30 22.91 -20.64
CA ALA A 8 0.36 21.82 -20.36
C ALA A 8 1.06 20.64 -19.71
N ILE A 9 0.29 19.83 -19.00
CA ILE A 9 0.76 18.49 -18.58
C ILE A 9 1.07 17.68 -19.84
N PRO A 10 2.26 17.06 -19.96
CA PRO A 10 2.60 16.21 -21.11
C PRO A 10 1.54 15.13 -21.35
N ALA A 11 1.18 14.89 -22.61
CA ALA A 11 0.09 13.96 -22.97
C ALA A 11 0.34 12.52 -22.50
N GLU A 12 1.61 12.13 -22.40
CA GLU A 12 2.05 10.82 -21.89
C GLU A 12 2.06 10.73 -20.35
N ALA A 13 1.95 11.85 -19.65
CA ALA A 13 1.97 11.88 -18.18
C ALA A 13 0.64 11.37 -17.62
N LYS A 14 0.63 10.08 -17.23
CA LYS A 14 -0.57 9.37 -16.76
C LYS A 14 -0.74 9.40 -15.23
N HIS A 15 0.15 10.07 -14.52
CA HIS A 15 0.24 9.95 -13.07
C HIS A 15 0.19 11.32 -12.40
N ASP A 16 -0.71 11.47 -11.44
CA ASP A 16 -0.75 12.58 -10.50
C ASP A 16 -0.59 12.08 -9.06
N TRP A 17 -0.29 12.99 -8.15
CA TRP A 17 0.00 12.69 -6.75
C TRP A 17 -1.19 13.04 -5.87
N ASN A 18 -1.44 12.20 -4.89
CA ASN A 18 -2.33 12.55 -3.79
C ASN A 18 -1.61 13.55 -2.86
N LEU A 19 -2.22 14.70 -2.61
CA LEU A 19 -1.67 15.76 -1.76
C LEU A 19 -2.07 15.60 -0.29
N GLY A 20 -2.27 14.36 0.14
CA GLY A 20 -2.54 14.00 1.54
C GLY A 20 -3.87 14.50 2.07
N PRO A 21 -3.94 14.96 3.33
CA PRO A 21 -5.18 15.35 4.00
C PRO A 21 -5.82 16.62 3.43
N THR A 22 -5.23 17.25 2.43
CA THR A 22 -5.86 18.37 1.71
C THR A 22 -7.08 17.92 0.92
N GLY A 23 -7.11 16.66 0.46
CA GLY A 23 -8.14 16.12 -0.43
C GLY A 23 -7.99 16.60 -1.88
N ALA A 24 -6.87 17.22 -2.22
CA ALA A 24 -6.51 17.54 -3.60
C ALA A 24 -5.60 16.47 -4.20
N ARG A 25 -5.59 16.42 -5.52
CA ARG A 25 -4.57 15.71 -6.30
C ARG A 25 -3.86 16.73 -7.18
N GLY A 26 -2.60 16.48 -7.45
CA GLY A 26 -1.81 17.39 -8.27
C GLY A 26 -0.75 16.69 -9.11
N TRP A 27 -0.52 17.21 -10.29
CA TRP A 27 0.58 16.79 -11.13
C TRP A 27 1.85 17.58 -10.75
N ILE A 28 2.97 16.85 -10.67
CA ILE A 28 4.29 17.39 -10.32
C ILE A 28 5.27 16.86 -11.35
N TYR A 29 6.11 17.72 -11.89
CA TYR A 29 7.14 17.31 -12.84
C TYR A 29 8.07 16.27 -12.22
N THR A 30 8.35 15.22 -12.97
CA THR A 30 9.29 14.16 -12.58
C THR A 30 10.33 13.93 -13.67
N ASN A 31 11.58 13.80 -13.25
CA ASN A 31 12.66 13.31 -14.08
C ASN A 31 13.12 11.97 -13.49
N ARG A 32 12.92 10.86 -14.21
CA ARG A 32 13.26 9.51 -13.74
C ARG A 32 12.77 9.18 -12.32
N MET A 33 11.52 9.55 -12.02
CA MET A 33 10.86 9.39 -10.70
C MET A 33 11.29 10.40 -9.62
N GLU A 34 12.20 11.31 -9.90
CA GLU A 34 12.60 12.39 -8.99
C GLU A 34 11.81 13.66 -9.26
N THR A 35 11.39 14.36 -8.21
CA THR A 35 10.65 15.63 -8.26
C THR A 35 11.44 16.80 -7.71
N SER A 36 12.72 16.61 -7.40
CA SER A 36 13.60 17.64 -6.81
C SER A 36 13.78 18.90 -7.68
N GLU A 37 13.59 18.78 -9.00
CA GLU A 37 13.65 19.90 -9.93
C GLU A 37 12.29 20.61 -10.14
N ALA A 38 11.20 20.03 -9.66
CA ALA A 38 9.88 20.65 -9.75
C ALA A 38 9.80 21.88 -8.84
N ARG A 39 8.98 22.85 -9.27
CA ARG A 39 8.73 24.10 -8.52
C ARG A 39 7.25 24.45 -8.48
N GLN A 40 6.42 23.57 -9.01
CA GLN A 40 4.98 23.79 -9.14
C GLN A 40 4.22 22.48 -8.93
N ILE A 41 3.01 22.61 -8.37
CA ILE A 41 2.03 21.52 -8.31
C ILE A 41 0.79 22.00 -9.07
N TYR A 42 0.46 21.35 -10.18
CA TYR A 42 -0.75 21.64 -10.93
C TYR A 42 -1.91 20.81 -10.37
N VAL A 43 -2.93 21.45 -9.83
CA VAL A 43 -4.10 20.77 -9.23
C VAL A 43 -4.92 20.09 -10.33
N THR A 44 -5.05 18.78 -10.25
CA THR A 44 -5.77 17.94 -11.22
C THR A 44 -7.19 17.62 -10.78
N GLN A 45 -7.39 17.52 -9.45
CA GLN A 45 -8.67 17.16 -8.86
C GLN A 45 -8.77 17.66 -7.42
N VAL A 46 -9.99 17.98 -6.98
CA VAL A 46 -10.35 18.27 -5.59
C VAL A 46 -11.50 17.35 -5.18
N GLU A 47 -11.37 16.69 -4.04
CA GLU A 47 -12.36 15.78 -3.49
C GLU A 47 -13.46 16.58 -2.77
N LYS A 48 -14.72 16.19 -3.00
CA LYS A 48 -15.88 16.79 -2.32
C LYS A 48 -15.85 16.52 -0.83
N GLY A 49 -16.12 17.53 0.00
CA GLY A 49 -16.09 17.45 1.46
C GLY A 49 -14.68 17.53 2.05
N SER A 50 -13.66 17.78 1.22
CA SER A 50 -12.27 17.89 1.67
C SER A 50 -11.90 19.32 2.10
N PRO A 51 -10.79 19.52 2.84
CA PRO A 51 -10.26 20.84 3.15
C PRO A 51 -9.96 21.73 1.94
N ALA A 52 -9.69 21.13 0.78
CA ALA A 52 -9.44 21.88 -0.46
C ALA A 52 -10.71 22.32 -1.17
N GLU A 53 -11.89 21.73 -0.87
CA GLU A 53 -13.14 22.12 -1.53
C GLU A 53 -13.48 23.59 -1.26
N GLY A 54 -13.79 24.33 -2.33
CA GLY A 54 -14.07 25.77 -2.26
C GLY A 54 -12.84 26.68 -2.09
N VAL A 55 -11.66 26.08 -1.87
CA VAL A 55 -10.38 26.83 -1.77
C VAL A 55 -9.52 26.59 -3.02
N LEU A 56 -9.31 25.33 -3.37
CA LEU A 56 -8.61 24.94 -4.60
C LEU A 56 -9.60 24.41 -5.63
N GLU A 57 -9.21 24.48 -6.89
CA GLU A 57 -9.92 23.88 -8.00
C GLU A 57 -8.95 23.32 -9.05
N LYS A 58 -9.46 22.48 -9.94
CA LYS A 58 -8.67 21.97 -11.07
C LYS A 58 -8.18 23.12 -11.93
N GLY A 59 -6.89 23.15 -12.19
CA GLY A 59 -6.23 24.21 -12.96
C GLY A 59 -5.44 25.20 -12.10
N ASP A 60 -5.65 25.20 -10.78
CA ASP A 60 -4.78 25.95 -9.88
C ASP A 60 -3.35 25.46 -9.94
N VAL A 61 -2.42 26.36 -9.72
CA VAL A 61 -1.00 26.02 -9.58
C VAL A 61 -0.52 26.42 -8.18
N ILE A 62 -0.10 25.46 -7.37
CA ILE A 62 0.53 25.73 -6.09
C ILE A 62 2.00 26.02 -6.34
N LEU A 63 2.44 27.21 -5.96
CA LEU A 63 3.79 27.73 -6.19
C LEU A 63 4.69 27.65 -4.95
N GLY A 64 4.10 27.46 -3.77
CA GLY A 64 4.87 27.48 -2.53
C GLY A 64 4.00 27.37 -1.28
N ILE A 65 4.64 27.55 -0.13
CA ILE A 65 4.06 27.43 1.22
C ILE A 65 4.22 28.77 1.95
N ALA A 66 3.14 29.29 2.52
CA ALA A 66 3.08 30.58 3.20
C ALA A 66 3.57 31.72 2.29
N ASP A 67 4.72 32.29 2.55
CA ASP A 67 5.35 33.39 1.81
C ASP A 67 6.57 32.94 0.97
N ALA A 68 6.89 31.63 0.98
CA ALA A 68 8.06 31.07 0.31
C ALA A 68 7.68 30.20 -0.90
N PRO A 69 8.12 30.56 -2.12
CA PRO A 69 8.02 29.66 -3.27
C PRO A 69 8.77 28.35 -3.04
N PHE A 70 8.36 27.29 -3.70
CA PHE A 70 9.09 26.03 -3.66
C PHE A 70 10.53 26.20 -4.14
N SER A 71 11.47 25.82 -3.31
CA SER A 71 12.89 25.92 -3.55
C SER A 71 13.55 24.57 -3.87
N HIS A 72 12.90 23.50 -3.49
CA HIS A 72 13.33 22.12 -3.64
C HIS A 72 12.16 21.22 -4.06
N ASP A 73 12.08 19.99 -3.60
CA ASP A 73 11.00 19.04 -3.92
C ASP A 73 9.66 19.48 -3.30
N PRO A 74 8.65 19.86 -4.12
CA PRO A 74 7.37 20.33 -3.63
C PRO A 74 6.63 19.31 -2.76
N ARG A 75 6.82 18.01 -2.98
CA ARG A 75 6.20 16.95 -2.16
C ARG A 75 6.76 16.98 -0.75
N THR A 76 8.08 17.14 -0.63
CA THR A 76 8.75 17.21 0.68
C THR A 76 8.37 18.48 1.41
N GLU A 77 8.36 19.63 0.72
CA GLU A 77 8.03 20.92 1.33
C GLU A 77 6.54 20.96 1.75
N LEU A 78 5.63 20.51 0.88
CA LEU A 78 4.21 20.41 1.20
C LEU A 78 3.96 19.42 2.35
N GLY A 79 4.61 18.26 2.34
CA GLY A 79 4.48 17.26 3.40
C GLY A 79 4.91 17.78 4.77
N LYS A 80 6.02 18.55 4.83
CA LYS A 80 6.47 19.22 6.04
C LYS A 80 5.48 20.29 6.53
N ALA A 81 4.91 21.07 5.61
CA ALA A 81 3.92 22.10 5.92
C ALA A 81 2.61 21.48 6.45
N ILE A 82 2.13 20.40 5.83
CA ILE A 82 0.99 19.62 6.33
C ILE A 82 1.26 19.14 7.75
N GLY A 83 2.43 18.53 8.00
CA GLY A 83 2.81 18.04 9.33
C GLY A 83 2.85 19.14 10.39
N LYS A 84 3.31 20.35 10.04
CA LYS A 84 3.29 21.53 10.93
C LYS A 84 1.86 22.02 11.19
N ALA A 85 1.01 22.11 10.17
CA ALA A 85 -0.38 22.51 10.30
C ALA A 85 -1.15 21.53 11.21
N GLU A 86 -1.00 20.21 11.00
CA GLU A 86 -1.61 19.18 11.83
C GLU A 86 -1.13 19.20 13.29
N ALA A 87 0.10 19.66 13.52
CA ALA A 87 0.69 19.76 14.87
C ALA A 87 0.29 21.06 15.59
N SER A 88 -0.29 22.05 14.91
CA SER A 88 -0.65 23.35 15.47
C SER A 88 -2.17 23.59 15.42
N ASP A 89 -2.62 24.53 14.63
CA ASP A 89 -4.01 24.99 14.53
C ASP A 89 -4.74 24.47 13.27
N GLY A 90 -4.10 23.63 12.49
CA GLY A 90 -4.62 23.07 11.23
C GLY A 90 -4.53 24.02 10.04
N THR A 91 -3.93 25.19 10.19
CA THR A 91 -3.84 26.18 9.11
C THR A 91 -2.70 25.85 8.16
N LEU A 92 -3.04 25.52 6.91
CA LEU A 92 -2.07 25.35 5.83
C LEU A 92 -2.25 26.50 4.84
N ARG A 93 -1.22 27.35 4.72
CA ARG A 93 -1.17 28.48 3.79
C ARG A 93 -0.37 28.09 2.56
N LEU A 94 -0.94 28.31 1.37
CA LEU A 94 -0.33 28.00 0.07
C LEU A 94 -0.24 29.26 -0.78
N ILE A 95 0.83 29.41 -1.54
CA ILE A 95 0.87 30.37 -2.65
C ILE A 95 0.18 29.71 -3.84
N ARG A 96 -0.97 30.27 -4.25
CA ARG A 96 -1.76 29.75 -5.37
C ARG A 96 -1.70 30.74 -6.54
N TRP A 97 -1.52 30.19 -7.73
CA TRP A 97 -1.77 30.92 -8.97
C TRP A 97 -3.06 30.40 -9.63
N ARG A 98 -3.93 31.32 -10.05
CA ARG A 98 -5.18 31.02 -10.74
C ARG A 98 -5.45 32.12 -11.76
N GLU A 99 -5.65 31.80 -13.04
CA GLU A 99 -6.05 32.71 -14.12
C GLU A 99 -5.22 34.02 -14.16
N GLY A 100 -3.91 33.92 -14.09
CA GLY A 100 -3.00 35.05 -14.16
C GLY A 100 -2.78 35.80 -12.85
N LYS A 101 -3.39 35.40 -11.75
CA LYS A 101 -3.24 36.03 -10.43
C LYS A 101 -2.62 35.07 -9.42
N THR A 102 -1.72 35.60 -8.62
CA THR A 102 -1.15 34.88 -7.48
C THR A 102 -1.76 35.44 -6.19
N ASP A 103 -2.25 34.53 -5.34
CA ASP A 103 -2.84 34.87 -4.04
C ASP A 103 -2.51 33.81 -2.99
N GLU A 104 -2.96 34.04 -1.76
CA GLU A 104 -2.86 33.07 -0.68
C GLU A 104 -4.12 32.20 -0.63
N ALA A 105 -3.95 30.88 -0.66
CA ALA A 105 -5.01 29.91 -0.41
C ALA A 105 -4.82 29.30 0.98
N ILE A 106 -5.85 29.35 1.82
CA ILE A 106 -5.80 28.86 3.20
C ILE A 106 -6.69 27.63 3.34
N LEU A 107 -6.08 26.48 3.62
CA LEU A 107 -6.78 25.24 3.92
C LEU A 107 -6.84 25.00 5.43
N ARG A 108 -7.94 24.41 5.92
CA ARG A 108 -8.13 24.01 7.29
C ARG A 108 -8.04 22.50 7.44
N LEU A 109 -6.88 22.01 7.86
CA LEU A 109 -6.63 20.59 8.09
C LEU A 109 -7.10 20.18 9.48
N LYS A 110 -7.36 18.89 9.65
CA LYS A 110 -7.66 18.33 10.99
C LYS A 110 -6.41 18.36 11.85
N VAL A 111 -6.52 18.89 13.05
CA VAL A 111 -5.43 18.88 14.03
C VAL A 111 -5.26 17.47 14.59
N LEU A 112 -4.13 16.85 14.32
CA LEU A 112 -3.77 15.51 14.79
C LEU A 112 -2.72 15.51 15.89
N GLY A 113 -2.03 16.64 16.09
CA GLY A 113 -0.89 16.79 16.99
C GLY A 113 0.45 16.48 16.32
N ALA A 114 1.52 16.60 17.08
CA ALA A 114 2.86 16.23 16.64
C ALA A 114 3.12 14.73 16.87
N TYR A 115 4.05 14.16 16.12
CA TYR A 115 4.59 12.84 16.45
C TYR A 115 5.42 12.92 17.73
N SER A 116 5.29 11.92 18.61
CA SER A 116 6.22 11.75 19.72
C SER A 116 7.59 11.28 19.22
N THR A 117 8.61 11.43 20.07
CA THR A 117 9.97 10.92 19.77
C THR A 117 10.03 9.41 19.66
N THR A 118 9.05 8.70 20.20
CA THR A 118 8.91 7.24 20.20
C THR A 118 8.01 6.74 19.07
N ALA A 119 7.51 7.62 18.20
CA ALA A 119 6.61 7.22 17.11
C ALA A 119 7.18 6.03 16.31
N PRO A 120 6.33 5.05 15.94
CA PRO A 120 4.87 5.01 16.09
C PRO A 120 4.36 4.59 17.49
N PHE A 121 5.26 4.14 18.38
CA PHE A 121 4.92 3.68 19.72
C PHE A 121 4.69 4.86 20.69
N ASP A 122 3.76 4.72 21.63
CA ASP A 122 3.39 5.74 22.60
C ASP A 122 3.15 7.13 21.98
N CYS A 123 2.58 7.14 20.79
CA CYS A 123 2.35 8.34 20.01
C CYS A 123 0.85 8.55 19.75
N PRO A 124 0.23 9.58 20.37
CA PRO A 124 -1.19 9.88 20.18
C PRO A 124 -1.56 10.16 18.71
N LYS A 125 -0.69 10.82 17.95
CA LYS A 125 -0.90 11.06 16.51
C LYS A 125 -0.92 9.74 15.74
N SER A 126 0.06 8.88 15.95
CA SER A 126 0.11 7.56 15.29
C SER A 126 -1.13 6.74 15.59
N ARG A 127 -1.59 6.73 16.83
CA ARG A 127 -2.83 6.06 17.25
C ARG A 127 -4.06 6.58 16.51
N ARG A 128 -4.24 7.91 16.44
CA ARG A 128 -5.36 8.51 15.69
C ARG A 128 -5.35 8.17 14.21
N ILE A 129 -4.18 8.21 13.58
CA ILE A 129 -4.01 7.83 12.15
C ILE A 129 -4.37 6.36 11.96
N PHE A 130 -3.90 5.49 12.83
CA PHE A 130 -4.18 4.06 12.80
C PHE A 130 -5.68 3.79 12.95
N GLU A 131 -6.35 4.41 13.91
CA GLU A 131 -7.79 4.25 14.14
C GLU A 131 -8.62 4.70 12.93
N GLN A 132 -8.31 5.87 12.36
CA GLN A 132 -8.98 6.36 11.16
C GLN A 132 -8.69 5.48 9.94
N GLY A 133 -7.49 4.94 9.84
CA GLY A 133 -7.11 3.96 8.83
C GLY A 133 -7.96 2.69 8.91
N CYS A 134 -8.11 2.12 10.09
CA CYS A 134 -8.97 0.95 10.31
C CYS A 134 -10.43 1.24 9.93
N GLU A 135 -11.00 2.37 10.36
CA GLU A 135 -12.36 2.76 9.99
C GLU A 135 -12.54 2.91 8.47
N MET A 136 -11.55 3.50 7.80
CA MET A 136 -11.57 3.65 6.34
C MET A 136 -11.51 2.28 5.65
N ILE A 137 -10.63 1.39 6.09
CA ILE A 137 -10.52 0.02 5.59
C ILE A 137 -11.87 -0.70 5.73
N VAL A 138 -12.50 -0.65 6.92
CA VAL A 138 -13.81 -1.25 7.18
C VAL A 138 -14.85 -0.71 6.20
N ARG A 139 -14.92 0.62 6.01
CA ARG A 139 -15.88 1.22 5.06
C ARG A 139 -15.65 0.73 3.63
N ASN A 140 -14.39 0.64 3.20
CA ASN A 140 -14.05 0.20 1.85
C ASN A 140 -14.36 -1.29 1.64
N MET A 141 -13.99 -2.15 2.59
CA MET A 141 -14.29 -3.57 2.53
C MET A 141 -15.79 -3.85 2.51
N LYS A 142 -16.61 -3.09 3.27
CA LYS A 142 -18.07 -3.18 3.26
C LYS A 142 -18.70 -2.76 1.93
N LYS A 143 -18.15 -1.76 1.25
CA LYS A 143 -18.64 -1.31 -0.06
C LYS A 143 -18.43 -2.34 -1.17
N ASN A 144 -17.63 -3.37 -0.93
CA ASN A 144 -17.31 -4.43 -1.88
C ASN A 144 -16.97 -3.91 -3.28
N SER A 145 -16.17 -2.84 -3.31
CA SER A 145 -15.78 -2.15 -4.53
C SER A 145 -15.05 -3.11 -5.48
N LYS A 146 -15.49 -3.18 -6.74
CA LYS A 146 -14.78 -3.92 -7.80
C LYS A 146 -13.37 -3.35 -8.09
N ALA A 147 -13.08 -2.17 -7.60
CA ALA A 147 -11.77 -1.51 -7.75
C ALA A 147 -10.69 -2.09 -6.82
N GLU A 148 -11.06 -2.78 -5.74
CA GLU A 148 -10.10 -3.47 -4.88
C GLU A 148 -9.81 -4.87 -5.38
N ASN A 149 -8.55 -5.15 -5.69
CA ASN A 149 -8.11 -6.51 -6.01
C ASN A 149 -7.96 -7.36 -4.73
N ASP A 150 -7.90 -8.69 -4.89
CA ASP A 150 -7.83 -9.62 -3.78
C ASP A 150 -6.55 -9.46 -2.93
N ILE A 151 -5.43 -9.02 -3.51
CA ILE A 151 -4.19 -8.72 -2.80
C ILE A 151 -4.42 -7.58 -1.80
N THR A 152 -4.98 -6.47 -2.25
CA THR A 152 -5.32 -5.31 -1.40
C THR A 152 -6.27 -5.72 -0.28
N ARG A 153 -7.28 -6.54 -0.58
CA ARG A 153 -8.22 -7.04 0.42
C ARG A 153 -7.57 -7.92 1.49
N CYS A 154 -6.60 -8.76 1.10
CA CYS A 154 -5.84 -9.56 2.06
C CYS A 154 -5.00 -8.68 2.99
N PHE A 155 -4.30 -7.67 2.46
CA PHE A 155 -3.55 -6.73 3.30
C PHE A 155 -4.45 -5.87 4.19
N ASN A 156 -5.60 -5.44 3.69
CA ASN A 156 -6.60 -4.73 4.50
C ASN A 156 -7.09 -5.60 5.67
N ALA A 157 -7.39 -6.88 5.42
CA ALA A 157 -7.79 -7.80 6.47
C ALA A 157 -6.66 -8.08 7.48
N LEU A 158 -5.41 -8.22 7.02
CA LEU A 158 -4.23 -8.35 7.89
C LEU A 158 -4.05 -7.10 8.76
N ALA A 159 -4.24 -5.90 8.23
CA ALA A 159 -4.16 -4.66 9.00
C ALA A 159 -5.24 -4.59 10.09
N LEU A 160 -6.47 -5.02 9.78
CA LEU A 160 -7.55 -5.09 10.76
C LEU A 160 -7.27 -6.16 11.82
N LEU A 161 -6.75 -7.33 11.44
CA LEU A 161 -6.37 -8.39 12.36
C LEU A 161 -5.28 -7.91 13.32
N ALA A 162 -4.23 -7.26 12.79
CA ALA A 162 -3.12 -6.70 13.57
C ALA A 162 -3.55 -5.59 14.53
N SER A 163 -4.75 -5.01 14.33
CA SER A 163 -5.30 -4.03 15.28
C SER A 163 -5.63 -4.63 16.65
N GLY A 164 -5.81 -5.95 16.74
CA GLY A 164 -6.23 -6.66 17.93
C GLY A 164 -7.68 -6.38 18.36
N ARG A 165 -8.48 -5.70 17.53
CA ARG A 165 -9.87 -5.33 17.85
C ARG A 165 -10.83 -6.43 17.44
N GLU A 166 -11.50 -7.04 18.40
CA GLU A 166 -12.46 -8.14 18.18
C GLU A 166 -13.62 -7.74 17.26
N GLU A 167 -14.03 -6.47 17.28
CA GLU A 167 -15.10 -5.94 16.43
C GLU A 167 -14.82 -6.08 14.92
N TYR A 168 -13.57 -6.25 14.53
CA TYR A 168 -13.18 -6.43 13.12
C TYR A 168 -13.10 -7.89 12.70
N LEU A 169 -13.08 -8.83 13.65
CA LEU A 169 -12.95 -10.27 13.35
C LEU A 169 -14.02 -10.79 12.35
N PRO A 170 -15.28 -10.37 12.39
CA PRO A 170 -16.27 -10.84 11.39
C PRO A 170 -15.89 -10.45 9.95
N ILE A 171 -15.36 -9.22 9.74
CA ILE A 171 -14.92 -8.74 8.42
C ILE A 171 -13.66 -9.49 7.98
N VAL A 172 -12.72 -9.68 8.89
CA VAL A 172 -11.49 -10.43 8.64
C VAL A 172 -11.82 -11.87 8.27
N ARG A 173 -12.68 -12.55 9.05
CA ARG A 173 -13.12 -13.93 8.77
C ARG A 173 -13.76 -14.08 7.39
N ALA A 174 -14.65 -13.16 7.01
CA ALA A 174 -15.27 -13.18 5.68
C ALA A 174 -14.23 -13.07 4.54
N GLN A 175 -13.13 -12.34 4.75
CA GLN A 175 -12.03 -12.28 3.78
C GLN A 175 -11.16 -13.53 3.83
N VAL A 176 -10.96 -14.14 5.00
CA VAL A 176 -10.26 -15.43 5.16
C VAL A 176 -11.00 -16.53 4.41
N GLU A 177 -12.33 -16.62 4.54
CA GLU A 177 -13.18 -17.58 3.82
C GLU A 177 -13.06 -17.45 2.30
N LYS A 178 -12.86 -16.23 1.81
CA LYS A 178 -12.59 -15.96 0.40
C LYS A 178 -11.18 -16.37 -0.01
N ALA A 179 -10.18 -15.94 0.79
CA ALA A 179 -8.77 -16.17 0.52
C ALA A 179 -8.43 -17.66 0.56
N SER A 180 -9.02 -18.42 1.50
CA SER A 180 -8.78 -19.86 1.66
C SER A 180 -9.23 -20.67 0.44
N LYS A 181 -10.21 -20.15 -0.32
CA LYS A 181 -10.74 -20.78 -1.54
C LYS A 181 -9.97 -20.39 -2.81
N PHE A 182 -8.98 -19.51 -2.68
CA PHE A 182 -8.21 -19.08 -3.83
C PHE A 182 -7.49 -20.28 -4.49
N THR A 183 -7.65 -20.38 -5.79
CA THR A 183 -6.98 -21.35 -6.65
C THR A 183 -6.86 -20.76 -8.06
N ASP A 184 -5.77 -21.10 -8.76
CA ASP A 184 -5.53 -20.73 -10.14
C ASP A 184 -5.02 -21.97 -10.92
N PRO A 185 -5.89 -22.99 -11.12
CA PRO A 185 -5.49 -24.27 -11.70
C PRO A 185 -4.96 -24.13 -13.13
N GLU A 186 -5.41 -23.13 -13.86
CA GLU A 186 -4.97 -22.86 -15.22
C GLU A 186 -3.71 -21.98 -15.29
N ARG A 187 -3.24 -21.50 -14.13
CA ARG A 187 -2.03 -20.67 -14.00
C ARG A 187 -1.99 -19.48 -14.97
N ARG A 188 -3.15 -18.90 -15.27
CA ARG A 188 -3.29 -17.80 -16.23
C ARG A 188 -2.87 -16.46 -15.67
N THR A 189 -2.94 -16.30 -14.35
CA THR A 189 -2.61 -15.04 -13.68
C THR A 189 -1.17 -15.01 -13.17
N VAL A 190 -0.76 -13.88 -12.64
CA VAL A 190 0.49 -13.74 -11.87
C VAL A 190 0.29 -14.28 -10.45
N HIS A 191 -0.10 -15.54 -10.33
CA HIS A 191 -0.65 -16.19 -9.13
C HIS A 191 0.25 -16.15 -7.90
N SER A 192 1.57 -16.09 -8.07
CA SER A 192 2.48 -15.93 -6.92
C SER A 192 2.19 -14.68 -6.09
N TRP A 193 1.70 -13.61 -6.73
CA TRP A 193 1.28 -12.39 -6.06
C TRP A 193 0.01 -12.53 -5.22
N PHE A 194 -0.87 -13.46 -5.59
CA PHE A 194 -2.12 -13.72 -4.86
C PHE A 194 -1.93 -14.76 -3.76
N TYR A 195 -1.15 -15.80 -4.01
CA TYR A 195 -0.94 -16.87 -3.04
C TYR A 195 -0.24 -16.39 -1.78
N GLY A 196 0.79 -15.53 -1.88
CA GLY A 196 1.51 -15.01 -0.73
C GLY A 196 0.59 -14.32 0.30
N PRO A 197 -0.09 -13.22 -0.08
CA PRO A 197 -1.01 -12.52 0.81
C PRO A 197 -2.19 -13.37 1.29
N SER A 198 -2.74 -14.25 0.44
CA SER A 198 -3.86 -15.12 0.82
C SER A 198 -3.45 -16.15 1.87
N ASN A 199 -2.34 -16.85 1.63
CA ASN A 199 -1.81 -17.84 2.55
C ASN A 199 -1.39 -17.21 3.88
N MET A 200 -0.75 -16.02 3.82
CA MET A 200 -0.37 -15.25 5.00
C MET A 200 -1.60 -14.86 5.83
N LEU A 201 -2.67 -14.35 5.19
CA LEU A 201 -3.89 -13.97 5.90
C LEU A 201 -4.54 -15.16 6.61
N VAL A 202 -4.64 -16.31 5.95
CA VAL A 202 -5.25 -17.52 6.54
C VAL A 202 -4.40 -18.02 7.73
N ALA A 203 -3.07 -18.01 7.58
CA ALA A 203 -2.17 -18.43 8.66
C ALA A 203 -2.24 -17.48 9.87
N GLU A 204 -2.12 -16.17 9.65
CA GLU A 204 -2.19 -15.17 10.73
C GLU A 204 -3.55 -15.16 11.44
N TYR A 205 -4.65 -15.33 10.71
CA TYR A 205 -5.97 -15.47 11.31
C TYR A 205 -6.05 -16.71 12.20
N THR A 206 -5.55 -17.85 11.72
CA THR A 206 -5.52 -19.10 12.51
C THR A 206 -4.70 -18.93 13.78
N LEU A 207 -3.54 -18.28 13.70
CA LEU A 207 -2.66 -18.02 14.85
C LEU A 207 -3.32 -17.07 15.86
N ALA A 208 -3.93 -15.98 15.37
CA ALA A 208 -4.49 -14.94 16.23
C ALA A 208 -5.78 -15.39 16.93
N THR A 209 -6.60 -16.22 16.28
CA THR A 209 -7.93 -16.62 16.80
C THR A 209 -7.99 -18.03 17.37
N GLY A 210 -7.03 -18.89 17.03
CA GLY A 210 -7.09 -20.31 17.32
C GLY A 210 -8.09 -21.11 16.46
N ASP A 211 -8.76 -20.47 15.49
CA ASP A 211 -9.70 -21.12 14.59
C ASP A 211 -8.98 -22.00 13.57
N ARG A 212 -9.00 -23.29 13.81
CA ARG A 212 -8.33 -24.30 12.98
C ARG A 212 -9.16 -24.78 11.78
N SER A 213 -10.35 -24.24 11.57
CA SER A 213 -11.25 -24.70 10.48
C SER A 213 -10.63 -24.48 9.09
N PHE A 214 -9.69 -23.55 8.95
CA PHE A 214 -9.02 -23.23 7.70
C PHE A 214 -7.66 -23.93 7.48
N VAL A 215 -7.19 -24.73 8.45
CA VAL A 215 -5.90 -25.43 8.33
C VAL A 215 -5.83 -26.35 7.09
N PRO A 216 -6.88 -27.10 6.70
CA PRO A 216 -6.83 -27.90 5.48
C PRO A 216 -6.64 -27.05 4.20
N ASP A 217 -7.30 -25.88 4.11
CA ASP A 217 -7.13 -24.97 2.99
C ASP A 217 -5.75 -24.33 3.00
N LEU A 218 -5.24 -23.98 4.19
CA LEU A 218 -3.89 -23.44 4.37
C LEU A 218 -2.83 -24.45 3.91
N GLU A 219 -2.99 -25.72 4.25
CA GLU A 219 -2.10 -26.78 3.79
C GLU A 219 -2.14 -26.91 2.26
N ARG A 220 -3.34 -26.99 1.67
CA ARG A 220 -3.52 -27.04 0.21
C ARG A 220 -2.79 -25.89 -0.50
N MET A 221 -3.02 -24.66 -0.06
CA MET A 221 -2.41 -23.45 -0.65
C MET A 221 -0.89 -23.48 -0.47
N SER A 222 -0.41 -23.86 0.71
CA SER A 222 1.02 -23.98 1.00
C SER A 222 1.69 -25.01 0.08
N MET A 223 1.04 -26.14 -0.17
CA MET A 223 1.59 -27.17 -1.06
C MET A 223 1.59 -26.74 -2.52
N GLU A 224 0.64 -25.91 -2.96
CA GLU A 224 0.70 -25.29 -4.29
C GLU A 224 1.88 -24.32 -4.42
N ILE A 225 2.16 -23.53 -3.37
CA ILE A 225 3.35 -22.66 -3.30
C ILE A 225 4.64 -23.51 -3.37
N VAL A 226 4.72 -24.57 -2.60
CA VAL A 226 5.88 -25.50 -2.57
C VAL A 226 6.13 -26.09 -3.96
N ARG A 227 5.11 -26.64 -4.60
CA ARG A 227 5.22 -27.21 -5.97
C ARG A 227 5.60 -26.17 -7.02
N GLY A 228 5.27 -24.90 -6.78
CA GLY A 228 5.61 -23.77 -7.64
C GLY A 228 7.01 -23.20 -7.44
N GLN A 229 7.78 -23.71 -6.47
CA GLN A 229 9.11 -23.22 -6.14
C GLN A 229 10.14 -23.58 -7.22
N SER A 230 11.01 -22.64 -7.57
CA SER A 230 12.11 -22.90 -8.50
C SER A 230 13.22 -23.76 -7.92
N ALA A 231 14.08 -24.27 -8.80
CA ALA A 231 15.27 -25.05 -8.45
C ALA A 231 16.19 -24.28 -7.48
N VAL A 232 16.25 -22.94 -7.56
CA VAL A 232 17.07 -22.10 -6.70
C VAL A 232 16.42 -21.71 -5.37
N GLY A 233 15.14 -22.04 -5.16
CA GLY A 233 14.46 -21.78 -3.88
C GLY A 233 13.65 -20.50 -3.83
N SER A 234 13.30 -19.90 -4.94
CA SER A 234 12.45 -18.71 -5.00
C SER A 234 11.33 -18.87 -6.04
N TRP A 235 10.57 -17.79 -6.24
CA TRP A 235 9.45 -17.73 -7.17
C TRP A 235 9.58 -16.52 -8.08
N GLY A 236 8.94 -16.58 -9.25
CA GLY A 236 8.76 -15.46 -10.16
C GLY A 236 7.35 -14.86 -10.06
N HIS A 237 6.91 -14.17 -11.11
CA HIS A 237 5.51 -13.74 -11.23
C HIS A 237 4.54 -14.92 -11.25
N ARG A 238 5.00 -16.07 -11.78
CA ARG A 238 4.26 -17.32 -11.87
C ARG A 238 5.04 -18.42 -11.19
N PHE A 239 4.35 -19.45 -10.79
CA PHE A 239 4.96 -20.68 -10.30
C PHE A 239 5.68 -21.43 -11.41
N VAL A 240 6.65 -22.23 -11.03
CA VAL A 240 7.30 -23.12 -11.99
C VAL A 240 6.28 -24.10 -12.57
N PRO A 241 6.18 -24.23 -13.90
CA PRO A 241 5.34 -25.26 -14.51
C PRO A 241 5.82 -26.66 -14.14
N GLU A 242 4.89 -27.57 -13.97
CA GLU A 242 5.20 -28.99 -13.74
C GLU A 242 6.04 -29.55 -14.90
N GLY A 243 7.03 -30.35 -14.59
CA GLY A 243 7.94 -30.91 -15.59
C GLY A 243 9.00 -29.97 -16.19
N ASN A 244 9.04 -28.69 -15.76
CA ASN A 244 9.99 -27.70 -16.27
C ASN A 244 11.36 -27.69 -15.59
N GLY A 245 11.71 -28.74 -14.81
CA GLY A 245 13.01 -28.86 -14.16
C GLY A 245 13.33 -27.72 -13.17
N GLY A 246 12.32 -27.10 -12.57
CA GLY A 246 12.48 -26.00 -11.62
C GLY A 246 12.86 -24.66 -12.25
N ARG A 247 12.67 -24.46 -13.54
CA ARG A 247 13.00 -23.22 -14.26
C ARG A 247 11.84 -22.24 -14.23
N LEU A 248 12.12 -20.99 -13.83
CA LEU A 248 11.17 -19.89 -13.89
C LEU A 248 11.08 -19.31 -15.30
N ALA A 249 9.89 -18.89 -15.69
CA ALA A 249 9.65 -18.14 -16.92
C ALA A 249 9.83 -16.61 -16.70
N GLY A 250 10.02 -15.88 -17.79
CA GLY A 250 10.12 -14.41 -17.77
C GLY A 250 11.39 -13.89 -17.11
N TYR A 251 11.24 -12.98 -16.17
CA TYR A 251 12.36 -12.35 -15.45
C TYR A 251 13.12 -13.28 -14.50
N GLY A 252 12.67 -14.51 -14.33
CA GLY A 252 13.22 -15.41 -13.33
C GLY A 252 12.65 -15.13 -11.93
N MET A 253 13.50 -15.19 -10.88
CA MET A 253 13.07 -14.97 -9.51
C MET A 253 12.83 -13.49 -9.19
N ILE A 254 11.85 -13.24 -8.34
CA ILE A 254 11.44 -11.90 -7.91
C ILE A 254 11.29 -11.89 -6.40
N ASN A 255 12.10 -11.09 -5.71
CA ASN A 255 12.04 -11.00 -4.24
C ASN A 255 10.71 -10.43 -3.72
N ALA A 256 10.05 -9.56 -4.49
CA ALA A 256 8.75 -8.99 -4.12
C ALA A 256 7.64 -10.06 -3.96
N THR A 257 7.75 -11.20 -4.64
CA THR A 257 6.86 -12.35 -4.44
C THR A 257 7.51 -13.43 -3.57
N GLY A 258 8.80 -13.65 -3.74
CA GLY A 258 9.53 -14.71 -3.05
C GLY A 258 9.55 -14.54 -1.53
N LEU A 259 9.74 -13.31 -1.03
CA LEU A 259 9.76 -13.06 0.41
C LEU A 259 8.38 -13.27 1.06
N PRO A 260 7.27 -12.67 0.57
CA PRO A 260 5.94 -12.94 1.11
C PRO A 260 5.55 -14.43 1.06
N LEU A 261 5.89 -15.13 -0.02
CA LEU A 261 5.65 -16.57 -0.12
C LEU A 261 6.44 -17.35 0.94
N THR A 262 7.73 -17.04 1.14
CA THR A 262 8.54 -17.68 2.18
C THR A 262 7.96 -17.43 3.57
N VAL A 263 7.61 -16.17 3.88
CA VAL A 263 7.00 -15.83 5.18
C VAL A 263 5.68 -16.56 5.36
N SER A 264 4.84 -16.63 4.33
CA SER A 264 3.55 -17.31 4.41
C SER A 264 3.67 -18.81 4.68
N LEU A 265 4.72 -19.46 4.14
CA LEU A 265 5.01 -20.88 4.43
C LEU A 265 5.47 -21.09 5.87
N ILE A 266 6.32 -20.20 6.40
CA ILE A 266 6.74 -20.24 7.81
C ILE A 266 5.53 -20.09 8.73
N LEU A 267 4.67 -19.10 8.46
CA LEU A 267 3.43 -18.89 9.23
C LEU A 267 2.48 -20.09 9.14
N ALA A 268 2.42 -20.76 7.99
CA ALA A 268 1.63 -21.99 7.84
C ALA A 268 2.13 -23.13 8.75
N CYS A 269 3.45 -23.30 8.89
CA CYS A 269 4.03 -24.24 9.85
C CYS A 269 3.63 -23.88 11.29
N GLU A 270 3.76 -22.62 11.68
CA GLU A 270 3.37 -22.14 13.01
C GLU A 270 1.86 -22.32 13.26
N ALA A 271 1.03 -22.13 12.25
CA ALA A 271 -0.41 -22.37 12.31
C ALA A 271 -0.79 -23.86 12.35
N GLY A 272 0.20 -24.75 12.22
CA GLY A 272 0.04 -26.18 12.45
C GLY A 272 -0.06 -27.06 11.21
N VAL A 273 0.30 -26.53 10.03
CA VAL A 273 0.53 -27.35 8.83
C VAL A 273 1.81 -28.17 9.04
N LYS A 274 1.69 -29.49 8.92
CA LYS A 274 2.81 -30.41 9.11
C LYS A 274 3.04 -31.21 7.84
N ASN A 275 4.04 -30.81 7.07
CA ASN A 275 4.41 -31.48 5.83
C ASN A 275 5.92 -31.33 5.58
N PRO A 276 6.69 -32.45 5.44
CA PRO A 276 8.15 -32.41 5.24
C PRO A 276 8.59 -31.64 3.96
N GLU A 277 7.75 -31.60 2.94
CA GLU A 277 8.05 -30.83 1.72
C GLU A 277 8.03 -29.32 2.00
N LEU A 278 7.18 -28.88 2.94
CA LEU A 278 7.09 -27.48 3.37
C LEU A 278 8.39 -27.05 4.05
N ASP A 279 8.89 -27.84 4.99
CA ASP A 279 10.17 -27.58 5.69
C ASP A 279 11.33 -27.52 4.68
N THR A 280 11.34 -28.44 3.72
CA THR A 280 12.34 -28.48 2.65
C THR A 280 12.29 -27.23 1.79
N ALA A 281 11.11 -26.76 1.41
CA ALA A 281 10.93 -25.57 0.60
C ALA A 281 11.34 -24.30 1.34
N ILE A 282 11.01 -24.18 2.63
CA ILE A 282 11.44 -23.08 3.50
C ILE A 282 12.98 -23.07 3.60
N ALA A 283 13.61 -24.19 3.93
CA ALA A 283 15.06 -24.29 4.03
C ALA A 283 15.78 -23.88 2.73
N LYS A 284 15.21 -24.27 1.59
CA LYS A 284 15.73 -23.92 0.27
C LYS A 284 15.58 -22.43 -0.01
N SER A 285 14.45 -21.82 0.36
CA SER A 285 14.22 -20.39 0.20
C SER A 285 15.15 -19.57 1.10
N LEU A 286 15.31 -19.94 2.37
CA LEU A 286 16.21 -19.27 3.30
C LEU A 286 17.67 -19.33 2.84
N ARG A 287 18.10 -20.42 2.22
CA ARG A 287 19.44 -20.53 1.63
C ARG A 287 19.63 -19.55 0.49
N MET A 288 18.62 -19.39 -0.37
CA MET A 288 18.65 -18.40 -1.46
C MET A 288 18.66 -16.97 -0.91
N ILE A 289 17.85 -16.67 0.10
CA ILE A 289 17.78 -15.33 0.71
C ILE A 289 19.13 -14.93 1.33
N ARG A 290 19.80 -15.86 2.01
CA ARG A 290 21.15 -15.62 2.59
C ARG A 290 22.21 -15.21 1.57
N PHE A 291 21.97 -15.44 0.28
CA PHE A 291 22.88 -14.99 -0.78
C PHE A 291 22.86 -13.48 -0.95
N TYR A 292 21.81 -12.78 -0.47
CA TYR A 292 21.65 -11.32 -0.56
C TYR A 292 21.97 -10.58 0.74
N VAL A 293 22.27 -11.29 1.81
CA VAL A 293 22.61 -10.76 3.13
C VAL A 293 24.06 -11.07 3.43
#